data_f895eda16d9191b010c2a3e9b6c846dc
#
_entry.id   f895eda16d9191b010c2a3e9b6c846dc
#
_cell.length_a   1.000
_cell.length_b   1.000
_cell.length_c   1.000
_cell.angle_alpha   90.00
_cell.angle_beta   90.00
_cell.angle_gamma   90.00
#
_symmetry.space_group_name_H-M   'P 1'
#
loop_
_entity.id
_entity.type
_entity.pdbx_description
1 polymer ?
#
loop_
_entity_poly.entity_id
_entity_poly.type
_entity_poly.pdbx_seq_one_letter_code
_entity_poly.pdbx_strand_id
1 'polypeptide(L)'
;MDSVFRWCEHDNRPPIELVLRRSNRSAWPLFQKHHYLTHELNQNAWCFVGFIANNPAVFVSVIPFPHAQRPGFREHRTVTLPDYQGVGIGNAASEAIAALYCARGYPYFSTTSHPAMIRHRLRSKLWRAVRVQQLAAAQGASTVQVGAFGASSASGARFSSSFEYIGPADPGGWP
;
A
#
# COMPACT_ATOMS: atom_id res chain seq x y z
N MET A 1 -21.24 -2.24 -0.70
CA MET A 1 -21.31 -0.78 -0.76
C MET A 1 -19.99 -0.29 -1.31
N ASP A 2 -20.00 0.55 -2.33
CA ASP A 2 -18.79 0.99 -3.03
C ASP A 2 -18.29 2.28 -2.37
N SER A 3 -16.98 2.38 -2.14
CA SER A 3 -16.37 3.62 -1.65
C SER A 3 -15.88 4.43 -2.85
N VAL A 4 -16.35 5.66 -2.99
CA VAL A 4 -16.01 6.56 -4.09
C VAL A 4 -15.04 7.60 -3.58
N PHE A 5 -13.85 7.66 -4.17
CA PHE A 5 -12.84 8.66 -3.86
C PHE A 5 -12.58 9.54 -5.08
N ARG A 6 -12.53 10.83 -4.84
CA ARG A 6 -12.10 11.80 -5.86
C ARG A 6 -10.67 12.21 -5.55
N TRP A 7 -9.79 11.90 -6.47
CA TRP A 7 -8.38 12.19 -6.32
C TRP A 7 -7.88 13.18 -7.38
N CYS A 8 -7.11 14.16 -6.96
CA CYS A 8 -6.45 15.11 -7.83
C CYS A 8 -5.00 15.32 -7.37
N GLU A 9 -4.04 15.15 -8.28
CA GLU A 9 -2.62 15.33 -7.96
C GLU A 9 -2.19 16.80 -7.98
N HIS A 10 -2.90 17.64 -8.72
CA HIS A 10 -2.60 19.06 -8.90
C HIS A 10 -3.89 19.86 -9.02
N ASP A 11 -3.91 21.07 -8.44
CA ASP A 11 -5.08 21.96 -8.37
C ASP A 11 -5.70 22.33 -9.72
N ASN A 12 -4.97 22.16 -10.83
CA ASN A 12 -5.43 22.51 -12.18
C ASN A 12 -5.86 21.32 -13.04
N ARG A 13 -5.93 20.11 -12.50
CA ARG A 13 -6.39 18.93 -13.24
C ARG A 13 -7.76 18.47 -12.75
N PRO A 14 -8.63 17.98 -13.64
CA PRO A 14 -9.90 17.44 -13.21
C PRO A 14 -9.67 16.26 -12.27
N PRO A 15 -10.47 16.14 -11.18
CA PRO A 15 -10.34 15.02 -10.26
C PRO A 15 -10.65 13.69 -10.96
N ILE A 16 -9.83 12.69 -10.69
CA ILE A 16 -10.08 11.32 -11.13
C ILE A 16 -10.99 10.66 -10.09
N GLU A 17 -12.13 10.18 -10.52
CA GLU A 17 -13.01 9.39 -9.68
C GLU A 17 -12.52 7.94 -9.64
N LEU A 18 -12.15 7.49 -8.44
CA LEU A 18 -11.72 6.13 -8.17
C LEU A 18 -12.74 5.45 -7.27
N VAL A 19 -13.42 4.42 -7.79
CA VAL A 19 -14.37 3.62 -7.03
C VAL A 19 -13.68 2.38 -6.49
N LEU A 20 -13.50 2.30 -5.18
CA LEU A 20 -12.92 1.12 -4.52
C LEU A 20 -14.01 0.13 -4.14
N ARG A 21 -13.86 -1.10 -4.56
CA ARG A 21 -14.74 -2.22 -4.24
C ARG A 21 -13.99 -3.32 -3.53
N ARG A 22 -14.59 -3.88 -2.51
CA ARG A 22 -14.09 -5.11 -1.94
C ARG A 22 -14.23 -6.23 -2.97
N SER A 23 -13.20 -7.03 -3.08
CA SER A 23 -13.12 -8.14 -4.04
C SER A 23 -12.63 -9.41 -3.34
N ASN A 24 -12.69 -10.50 -4.04
CA ASN A 24 -12.06 -11.74 -3.63
C ASN A 24 -10.73 -11.96 -4.36
N ARG A 25 -10.04 -13.03 -4.04
CA ARG A 25 -8.74 -13.36 -4.63
C ARG A 25 -8.79 -13.65 -6.14
N SER A 26 -9.96 -13.95 -6.69
CA SER A 26 -10.12 -14.22 -8.13
C SER A 26 -9.81 -13.01 -9.02
N ALA A 27 -9.75 -11.80 -8.46
CA ALA A 27 -9.31 -10.61 -9.18
C ALA A 27 -7.78 -10.57 -9.38
N TRP A 28 -6.99 -11.27 -8.54
CA TRP A 28 -5.53 -11.21 -8.57
C TRP A 28 -4.89 -11.60 -9.91
N PRO A 29 -5.32 -12.64 -10.63
CA PRO A 29 -4.73 -13.00 -11.92
C PRO A 29 -4.65 -11.87 -12.94
N LEU A 30 -5.57 -10.90 -12.90
CA LEU A 30 -5.54 -9.73 -13.79
C LEU A 30 -4.33 -8.82 -13.50
N PHE A 31 -3.91 -8.74 -12.24
CA PHE A 31 -2.88 -7.82 -11.77
C PHE A 31 -1.52 -8.48 -11.54
N GLN A 32 -1.48 -9.79 -11.28
CA GLN A 32 -0.29 -10.49 -10.82
C GLN A 32 0.92 -10.36 -11.77
N LYS A 33 0.68 -10.35 -13.08
CA LYS A 33 1.74 -10.23 -14.09
C LYS A 33 2.44 -8.86 -14.08
N HIS A 34 1.80 -7.86 -13.49
CA HIS A 34 2.33 -6.50 -13.35
C HIS A 34 2.97 -6.25 -12.00
N HIS A 35 2.96 -7.24 -11.10
CA HIS A 35 3.62 -7.13 -9.82
C HIS A 35 5.11 -7.46 -9.95
N TYR A 36 5.96 -6.55 -9.50
CA TYR A 36 7.41 -6.59 -9.74
C TYR A 36 8.20 -7.58 -8.87
N LEU A 37 7.58 -8.21 -7.85
CA LEU A 37 8.27 -9.13 -6.95
C LEU A 37 7.87 -10.58 -7.19
N THR A 38 6.80 -11.00 -6.52
CA THR A 38 6.30 -12.37 -6.55
C THR A 38 4.85 -12.37 -7.00
N HIS A 39 4.44 -13.42 -7.67
CA HIS A 39 3.07 -13.57 -8.14
C HIS A 39 2.13 -14.16 -7.08
N GLU A 40 2.67 -14.49 -5.90
CA GLU A 40 1.87 -15.08 -4.83
C GLU A 40 1.07 -14.04 -4.06
N LEU A 41 -0.17 -14.39 -3.76
CA LEU A 41 -1.05 -13.62 -2.90
C LEU A 41 -1.34 -14.43 -1.63
N ASN A 42 -1.14 -13.81 -0.47
CA ASN A 42 -1.40 -14.44 0.83
C ASN A 42 -2.85 -14.93 0.91
N GLN A 43 -3.04 -16.13 1.49
CA GLN A 43 -4.36 -16.77 1.57
C GLN A 43 -5.37 -15.97 2.41
N ASN A 44 -4.89 -15.28 3.42
CA ASN A 44 -5.70 -14.45 4.33
C ASN A 44 -5.79 -12.99 3.88
N ALA A 45 -5.40 -12.68 2.64
CA ALA A 45 -5.44 -11.32 2.14
C ALA A 45 -6.88 -10.86 1.86
N TRP A 46 -7.21 -9.70 2.36
CA TRP A 46 -8.41 -8.96 2.01
C TRP A 46 -8.10 -8.13 0.78
N CYS A 47 -8.90 -8.30 -0.26
CA CYS A 47 -8.63 -7.75 -1.58
C CYS A 47 -9.60 -6.62 -1.91
N PHE A 48 -9.07 -5.62 -2.60
CA PHE A 48 -9.81 -4.48 -3.11
C PHE A 48 -9.39 -4.21 -4.55
N VAL A 49 -10.35 -3.83 -5.37
CA VAL A 49 -10.11 -3.37 -6.74
C VAL A 49 -10.64 -1.95 -6.87
N GLY A 50 -9.81 -1.07 -7.38
CA GLY A 50 -10.19 0.28 -7.75
C GLY A 50 -10.54 0.35 -9.23
N PHE A 51 -11.64 1.00 -9.53
CA PHE A 51 -12.17 1.19 -10.87
C PHE A 51 -12.17 2.66 -11.27
N ILE A 52 -11.83 2.93 -12.51
CA ILE A 52 -11.97 4.24 -13.16
C ILE A 52 -12.86 4.04 -14.37
N ALA A 53 -13.95 4.81 -14.45
CA ALA A 53 -14.95 4.65 -15.51
C ALA A 53 -15.38 3.18 -15.73
N ASN A 54 -15.62 2.45 -14.62
CA ASN A 54 -15.94 1.02 -14.56
C ASN A 54 -14.85 0.04 -15.06
N ASN A 55 -13.67 0.52 -15.41
CA ASN A 55 -12.54 -0.33 -15.76
C ASN A 55 -11.65 -0.59 -14.55
N PRO A 56 -11.20 -1.83 -14.31
CA PRO A 56 -10.27 -2.11 -13.23
C PRO A 56 -8.94 -1.38 -13.49
N ALA A 57 -8.46 -0.64 -12.50
CA ALA A 57 -7.28 0.19 -12.63
C ALA A 57 -6.19 -0.16 -11.59
N VAL A 58 -6.57 -0.49 -10.36
CA VAL A 58 -5.64 -0.77 -9.28
C VAL A 58 -6.17 -1.90 -8.39
N PHE A 59 -5.27 -2.74 -7.95
CA PHE A 59 -5.51 -3.78 -6.95
C PHE A 59 -4.74 -3.45 -5.69
N VAL A 60 -5.41 -3.57 -4.55
CA VAL A 60 -4.77 -3.47 -3.24
C VAL A 60 -5.18 -4.67 -2.40
N SER A 61 -4.23 -5.27 -1.72
CA SER A 61 -4.52 -6.32 -0.75
C SER A 61 -3.90 -6.01 0.59
N VAL A 62 -4.59 -6.44 1.64
CA VAL A 62 -4.26 -6.15 3.03
C VAL A 62 -4.28 -7.44 3.83
N ILE A 63 -3.32 -7.61 4.72
CA ILE A 63 -3.25 -8.75 5.62
C ILE A 63 -3.28 -8.30 7.08
N PRO A 64 -3.79 -9.13 8.00
CA PRO A 64 -3.63 -8.88 9.41
C PRO A 64 -2.14 -8.77 9.77
N PHE A 65 -1.85 -7.84 10.66
CA PHE A 65 -0.50 -7.62 11.17
C PHE A 65 -0.50 -7.81 12.69
N PRO A 66 -0.20 -9.05 13.16
CA PRO A 66 -0.18 -9.38 14.58
C PRO A 66 1.06 -8.76 15.22
N HIS A 67 0.94 -7.52 15.65
CA HIS A 67 1.97 -6.85 16.44
C HIS A 67 1.65 -6.98 17.92
N ALA A 68 2.62 -7.35 18.75
CA ALA A 68 2.39 -7.65 20.16
C ALA A 68 1.77 -6.49 20.95
N GLN A 69 2.11 -5.25 20.61
CA GLN A 69 1.63 -4.05 21.31
C GLN A 69 0.53 -3.31 20.55
N ARG A 70 0.51 -3.38 19.22
CA ARG A 70 -0.39 -2.64 18.37
C ARG A 70 -0.84 -3.49 17.17
N PRO A 71 -1.69 -4.50 17.39
CA PRO A 71 -2.21 -5.30 16.29
C PRO A 71 -2.97 -4.41 15.32
N GLY A 72 -2.80 -4.66 14.04
CA GLY A 72 -3.39 -3.82 12.99
C GLY A 72 -3.42 -4.55 11.65
N PHE A 73 -3.31 -3.79 10.59
CA PHE A 73 -3.30 -4.32 9.24
C PHE A 73 -2.10 -3.79 8.46
N ARG A 74 -1.65 -4.57 7.50
CA ARG A 74 -0.53 -4.22 6.63
C ARG A 74 -0.89 -4.41 5.17
N GLU A 75 -0.55 -3.41 4.37
CA GLU A 75 -0.57 -3.54 2.90
C GLU A 75 0.32 -4.71 2.47
N HIS A 76 -0.23 -5.58 1.65
CA HIS A 76 0.47 -6.76 1.15
C HIS A 76 0.86 -6.60 -0.31
N ARG A 77 -0.05 -6.16 -1.15
CA ARG A 77 0.18 -5.90 -2.58
C ARG A 77 -0.57 -4.66 -3.01
N THR A 78 0.09 -3.82 -3.79
CA THR A 78 -0.53 -2.71 -4.52
C THR A 78 -0.02 -2.75 -5.94
N VAL A 79 -0.93 -2.93 -6.89
CA VAL A 79 -0.61 -3.06 -8.31
C VAL A 79 -1.55 -2.18 -9.12
N THR A 80 -0.99 -1.22 -9.83
CA THR A 80 -1.71 -0.38 -10.81
C THR A 80 -1.44 -0.92 -12.20
N LEU A 81 -2.49 -1.11 -12.98
CA LEU A 81 -2.36 -1.53 -14.38
C LEU A 81 -1.61 -0.48 -15.20
N PRO A 82 -0.86 -0.88 -16.24
CA PRO A 82 0.03 0.01 -17.00
C PRO A 82 -0.64 1.30 -17.48
N ASP A 83 -1.86 1.22 -18.00
CA ASP A 83 -2.60 2.37 -18.56
C ASP A 83 -2.97 3.43 -17.50
N TYR A 84 -2.85 3.09 -16.22
CA TYR A 84 -3.20 3.94 -15.08
C TYR A 84 -1.98 4.30 -14.21
N GLN A 85 -0.77 3.91 -14.62
CA GLN A 85 0.45 4.23 -13.89
C GLN A 85 0.88 5.68 -14.08
N GLY A 86 1.69 6.19 -13.15
CA GLY A 86 2.30 7.51 -13.25
C GLY A 86 1.44 8.69 -12.75
N VAL A 87 0.14 8.48 -12.54
CA VAL A 87 -0.79 9.52 -12.09
C VAL A 87 -1.18 9.41 -10.61
N GLY A 88 -0.46 8.59 -9.83
CA GLY A 88 -0.62 8.52 -8.35
C GLY A 88 -1.74 7.61 -7.84
N ILE A 89 -2.52 6.96 -8.69
CA ILE A 89 -3.67 6.12 -8.33
C ILE A 89 -3.33 5.04 -7.29
N GLY A 90 -2.16 4.42 -7.41
CA GLY A 90 -1.72 3.40 -6.46
C GLY A 90 -1.56 3.94 -5.03
N ASN A 91 -1.01 5.15 -4.88
CA ASN A 91 -0.91 5.81 -3.58
C ASN A 91 -2.29 6.23 -3.06
N ALA A 92 -3.12 6.83 -3.91
CA ALA A 92 -4.47 7.25 -3.54
C ALA A 92 -5.34 6.07 -3.05
N ALA A 93 -5.30 4.93 -3.76
CA ALA A 93 -6.00 3.72 -3.35
C ALA A 93 -5.48 3.16 -2.01
N SER A 94 -4.16 3.14 -1.83
CA SER A 94 -3.53 2.71 -0.58
C SER A 94 -3.93 3.61 0.59
N GLU A 95 -3.92 4.93 0.42
CA GLU A 95 -4.29 5.92 1.44
C GLU A 95 -5.77 5.84 1.80
N ALA A 96 -6.65 5.70 0.82
CA ALA A 96 -8.08 5.53 1.06
C ALA A 96 -8.38 4.25 1.88
N ILE A 97 -7.74 3.14 1.54
CA ILE A 97 -7.88 1.89 2.30
C ILE A 97 -7.29 2.05 3.70
N ALA A 98 -6.15 2.71 3.85
CA ALA A 98 -5.57 2.99 5.16
C ALA A 98 -6.53 3.80 6.04
N ALA A 99 -7.16 4.84 5.48
CA ALA A 99 -8.14 5.67 6.17
C ALA A 99 -9.35 4.85 6.65
N LEU A 100 -9.84 3.90 5.84
CA LEU A 100 -10.93 2.98 6.21
C LEU A 100 -10.57 2.08 7.40
N TYR A 101 -9.35 1.52 7.44
CA TYR A 101 -8.91 0.71 8.57
C TYR A 101 -8.71 1.55 9.83
N CYS A 102 -8.13 2.74 9.71
CA CYS A 102 -7.95 3.66 10.82
C CYS A 102 -9.28 4.12 11.41
N ALA A 103 -10.33 4.31 10.60
CA ALA A 103 -11.68 4.64 11.07
C ALA A 103 -12.30 3.55 11.94
N ARG A 104 -11.78 2.33 11.86
CA ARG A 104 -12.18 1.19 12.71
C ARG A 104 -11.26 0.98 13.91
N GLY A 105 -10.35 1.90 14.15
CA GLY A 105 -9.40 1.84 15.26
C GLY A 105 -8.20 0.92 15.00
N TYR A 106 -7.99 0.45 13.78
CA TYR A 106 -6.84 -0.39 13.44
C TYR A 106 -5.69 0.43 12.86
N PRO A 107 -4.49 0.36 13.44
CA PRO A 107 -3.30 0.90 12.79
C PRO A 107 -3.06 0.25 11.42
N TYR A 108 -2.62 1.06 10.47
CA TYR A 108 -2.33 0.59 9.13
C TYR A 108 -0.88 0.82 8.75
N PHE A 109 -0.24 -0.23 8.29
CA PHE A 109 1.18 -0.25 7.96
C PHE A 109 1.41 -0.60 6.48
N SER A 110 2.53 -0.16 5.95
CA SER A 110 2.98 -0.57 4.62
C SER A 110 4.48 -0.72 4.58
N THR A 111 4.95 -1.72 3.86
CA THR A 111 6.37 -1.91 3.55
C THR A 111 6.51 -2.03 2.04
N THR A 112 7.31 -1.17 1.45
CA THR A 112 7.50 -1.14 0.01
C THR A 112 8.97 -0.95 -0.36
N SER A 113 9.38 -1.53 -1.48
CA SER A 113 10.66 -1.26 -2.14
C SER A 113 10.48 -0.48 -3.45
N HIS A 114 9.25 -0.08 -3.78
CA HIS A 114 8.98 0.69 -5.00
C HIS A 114 9.42 2.14 -4.83
N PRO A 115 10.38 2.66 -5.62
CA PRO A 115 10.98 3.97 -5.37
C PRO A 115 9.98 5.13 -5.42
N ALA A 116 9.00 5.09 -6.32
CA ALA A 116 7.99 6.15 -6.44
C ALA A 116 7.08 6.19 -5.20
N MET A 117 6.66 5.02 -4.67
CA MET A 117 5.87 4.95 -3.43
C MET A 117 6.67 5.44 -2.21
N ILE A 118 7.95 5.05 -2.12
CA ILE A 118 8.83 5.53 -1.05
C ILE A 118 8.93 7.06 -1.09
N ARG A 119 9.24 7.62 -2.27
CA ARG A 119 9.35 9.09 -2.43
C ARG A 119 8.05 9.82 -2.08
N HIS A 120 6.91 9.29 -2.51
CA HIS A 120 5.60 9.86 -2.18
C HIS A 120 5.38 9.86 -0.67
N ARG A 121 5.53 8.72 -0.01
CA ARG A 121 5.26 8.55 1.42
C ARG A 121 6.22 9.34 2.31
N LEU A 122 7.47 9.51 1.91
CA LEU A 122 8.43 10.35 2.65
C LEU A 122 8.06 11.85 2.60
N ARG A 123 7.34 12.30 1.56
CA ARG A 123 6.89 13.68 1.42
C ARG A 123 5.47 13.91 1.94
N SER A 124 4.68 12.86 2.00
CA SER A 124 3.28 12.92 2.41
C SER A 124 3.16 13.13 3.92
N LYS A 125 2.27 14.05 4.32
CA LYS A 125 1.90 14.23 5.74
C LYS A 125 0.99 13.09 6.27
N LEU A 126 0.54 12.21 5.38
CA LEU A 126 -0.34 11.10 5.73
C LEU A 126 0.43 9.87 6.20
N TRP A 127 1.74 9.85 6.02
CA TRP A 127 2.59 8.72 6.35
C TRP A 127 3.72 9.11 7.28
N ARG A 128 3.98 8.28 8.28
CA ARG A 128 5.15 8.34 9.14
C ARG A 128 6.10 7.20 8.78
N ALA A 129 7.36 7.51 8.49
CA ALA A 129 8.38 6.50 8.31
C ALA A 129 8.67 5.79 9.64
N VAL A 130 8.53 4.46 9.66
CA VAL A 130 8.83 3.62 10.81
C VAL A 130 10.25 3.05 10.69
N ARG A 131 10.61 2.66 9.47
CA ARG A 131 11.95 2.13 9.15
C ARG A 131 12.30 2.48 7.72
N VAL A 132 13.44 3.12 7.55
CA VAL A 132 14.05 3.33 6.24
C VAL A 132 15.33 2.49 6.23
N GLN A 133 15.31 1.38 5.50
CA GLN A 133 16.53 0.59 5.28
C GLN A 133 17.30 1.20 4.13
N GLN A 134 18.43 1.79 4.41
CA GLN A 134 19.49 1.90 3.40
C GLN A 134 20.11 0.50 3.27
N LEU A 135 20.13 -0.02 2.06
CA LEU A 135 21.01 -1.13 1.74
C LEU A 135 22.44 -0.66 1.96
N ALA A 136 23.09 -1.21 2.94
CA ALA A 136 24.53 -1.24 2.92
C ALA A 136 24.93 -1.94 1.63
N ALA A 137 25.59 -1.22 0.73
CA ALA A 137 26.35 -1.83 -0.32
C ALA A 137 27.22 -2.91 0.34
N ALA A 138 27.27 -4.06 -0.28
CA ALA A 138 28.04 -5.20 0.20
C ALA A 138 29.47 -4.75 0.58
N GLN A 139 29.66 -4.47 1.86
CA GLN A 139 30.91 -4.47 2.62
C GLN A 139 30.70 -3.72 3.94
N GLY A 140 30.48 -4.47 5.00
CA GLY A 140 30.88 -4.15 6.37
C GLY A 140 30.39 -2.83 6.97
N ALA A 141 29.11 -2.63 7.20
CA ALA A 141 28.64 -1.54 8.06
C ALA A 141 27.52 -2.03 8.99
N SER A 142 27.71 -1.77 10.28
CA SER A 142 26.86 -2.16 11.38
C SER A 142 25.44 -1.59 11.24
N THR A 143 24.49 -2.48 11.41
CA THR A 143 23.05 -2.22 11.48
C THR A 143 22.71 -1.47 12.77
N VAL A 144 22.19 -0.26 12.65
CA VAL A 144 21.42 0.36 13.75
C VAL A 144 20.04 -0.29 13.73
N GLN A 145 19.79 -1.18 14.67
CA GLN A 145 18.48 -1.78 14.89
C GLN A 145 17.58 -0.78 15.62
N VAL A 146 16.52 -0.33 14.96
CA VAL A 146 15.39 0.30 15.62
C VAL A 146 14.19 -0.62 15.42
N GLY A 147 13.85 -1.37 16.46
CA GLY A 147 12.61 -2.13 16.58
C GLY A 147 12.52 -3.39 15.73
N ALA A 148 12.48 -4.53 16.39
CA ALA A 148 12.38 -5.86 15.80
C ALA A 148 11.09 -6.07 14.97
N PHE A 149 11.21 -6.17 13.67
CA PHE A 149 10.24 -6.83 12.82
C PHE A 149 10.96 -7.90 12.01
N GLY A 150 10.49 -9.15 12.20
CA GLY A 150 11.10 -10.35 11.72
C GLY A 150 11.67 -10.30 10.31
N ALA A 151 12.88 -10.78 10.24
CA ALA A 151 13.58 -11.08 9.02
C ALA A 151 12.92 -12.24 8.30
N SER A 152 12.78 -12.21 7.03
CA SER A 152 13.47 -13.08 6.11
C SER A 152 12.86 -13.06 4.73
N SER A 153 13.66 -12.83 3.79
CA SER A 153 13.92 -13.77 2.71
C SER A 153 15.14 -13.28 1.94
N ALA A 154 16.05 -14.17 1.70
CA ALA A 154 17.23 -13.95 0.87
C ALA A 154 16.81 -13.69 -0.57
N SER A 155 16.58 -12.43 -0.89
CA SER A 155 16.57 -11.95 -2.26
C SER A 155 17.39 -10.67 -2.28
N GLY A 156 18.39 -10.63 -3.15
CA GLY A 156 19.44 -9.63 -3.22
C GLY A 156 19.05 -8.22 -2.82
N ALA A 157 19.93 -7.63 -2.09
CA ALA A 157 19.89 -6.30 -1.45
C ALA A 157 18.89 -5.30 -2.08
N ARG A 158 17.62 -5.32 -1.63
CA ARG A 158 16.61 -4.36 -2.07
C ARG A 158 16.34 -3.36 -0.95
N PHE A 159 16.40 -2.10 -1.32
CA PHE A 159 15.99 -1.02 -0.44
C PHE A 159 14.50 -1.14 -0.14
N SER A 160 14.12 -1.29 1.12
CA SER A 160 12.73 -1.29 1.55
C SER A 160 12.51 -0.30 2.68
N SER A 161 11.35 0.34 2.69
CA SER A 161 10.96 1.28 3.72
C SER A 161 9.59 0.89 4.28
N SER A 162 9.46 1.00 5.59
CA SER A 162 8.21 0.74 6.30
C SER A 162 7.59 2.04 6.79
N PHE A 163 6.29 2.14 6.65
CA PHE A 163 5.51 3.32 6.97
C PHE A 163 4.29 2.95 7.79
N GLU A 164 3.85 3.88 8.62
CA GLU A 164 2.56 3.84 9.31
C GLU A 164 1.69 4.99 8.77
N TYR A 165 0.44 4.70 8.47
CA TYR A 165 -0.51 5.73 8.09
C TYR A 165 -0.96 6.51 9.32
N ILE A 166 -0.86 7.83 9.25
CA ILE A 166 -1.21 8.78 10.31
C ILE A 166 -2.19 9.86 9.82
N GLY A 167 -2.69 9.71 8.61
CA GLY A 167 -3.67 10.62 8.03
C GLY A 167 -5.04 10.51 8.68
N PRO A 168 -6.02 11.30 8.22
CA PRO A 168 -7.35 11.28 8.76
C PRO A 168 -8.00 9.90 8.56
N ALA A 169 -8.79 9.51 9.55
CA ALA A 169 -9.65 8.35 9.43
C ALA A 169 -10.88 8.72 8.61
N ASP A 170 -11.23 7.88 7.64
CA ASP A 170 -12.42 8.06 6.84
C ASP A 170 -13.28 6.80 6.95
N PRO A 171 -14.44 6.85 7.63
CA PRO A 171 -15.31 5.68 7.75
C PRO A 171 -15.85 5.22 6.40
N GLY A 172 -15.92 6.09 5.36
CA GLY A 172 -16.36 5.78 4.02
C GLY A 172 -17.55 4.83 3.97
N GLY A 173 -18.08 4.52 2.83
CA GLY A 173 -18.96 3.35 2.72
C GLY A 173 -18.11 2.07 2.76
N TRP A 174 -17.76 1.56 3.94
CA TRP A 174 -17.03 0.27 4.04
C TRP A 174 -17.81 -0.81 3.31
N PRO A 175 -17.22 -1.47 2.32
CA PRO A 175 -17.88 -2.54 1.59
C PRO A 175 -18.04 -3.81 2.43
#